data_2cfb5711b9642602d7bdc61dacaa075f
#
_entry.id   2cfb5711b9642602d7bdc61dacaa075f
#
_cell.length_a   1.000
_cell.length_b   1.000
_cell.length_c   1.000
_cell.angle_alpha   90.00
_cell.angle_beta   90.00
_cell.angle_gamma   90.00
#
_symmetry.space_group_name_H-M   'P 1'
#
loop_
_entity.id
_entity.type
_entity.pdbx_description
1 polymer ?
#
loop_
_entity_poly.entity_id
_entity_poly.type
_entity_poly.pdbx_seq_one_letter_code
_entity_poly.pdbx_strand_id
1 'polypeptide(L)'
;MIYLTLFYEFFKIGLFAVGGGLATLPFLQDLSTIHPDWFSISQLMDMVAVSESTPGPLGINMSTYVGFTTAGIPGGIVATMGLVAPSIIVIIIIASIFNKFKDSPVVEKIFYGIRPASIGLIAAAGFLLMKEALLNISSFKESGAFPDLFNIK
;
A
#
# COMPACT_ATOMS: atom_id res chain seq x y z
N MET A 1 6.24 -0.69 28.46
CA MET A 1 5.64 0.44 27.69
C MET A 1 5.84 0.34 26.18
N ILE A 2 6.86 -0.44 25.71
CA ILE A 2 7.19 -0.54 24.28
C ILE A 2 6.01 -0.98 23.38
N TYR A 3 5.19 -1.92 23.81
CA TYR A 3 4.02 -2.40 23.03
C TYR A 3 2.96 -1.32 22.81
N LEU A 4 2.71 -0.46 23.80
CA LEU A 4 1.76 0.65 23.65
C LEU A 4 2.31 1.70 22.70
N THR A 5 3.60 1.97 22.73
CA THR A 5 4.26 2.90 21.79
C THR A 5 4.20 2.34 20.38
N LEU A 6 4.56 1.07 20.18
CA LEU A 6 4.43 0.38 18.89
C LEU A 6 3.00 0.46 18.34
N PHE A 7 2.01 0.10 19.17
CA PHE A 7 0.61 0.17 18.76
C PHE A 7 0.21 1.58 18.33
N TYR A 8 0.56 2.60 19.13
CA TYR A 8 0.16 3.98 18.89
C TYR A 8 0.82 4.57 17.63
N GLU A 9 2.12 4.33 17.43
CA GLU A 9 2.83 4.82 16.24
C GLU A 9 2.28 4.18 14.97
N PHE A 10 2.08 2.86 14.96
CA PHE A 10 1.49 2.17 13.80
C PHE A 10 0.00 2.48 13.62
N PHE A 11 -0.73 2.78 14.69
CA PHE A 11 -2.11 3.26 14.59
C PHE A 11 -2.17 4.62 13.88
N LYS A 12 -1.28 5.55 14.20
CA LYS A 12 -1.17 6.83 13.47
C LYS A 12 -0.87 6.59 11.99
N ILE A 13 0.10 5.74 11.69
CA ILE A 13 0.44 5.41 10.30
C ILE A 13 -0.79 4.84 9.57
N GLY A 14 -1.47 3.87 10.16
CA GLY A 14 -2.66 3.25 9.56
C GLY A 14 -3.83 4.22 9.36
N LEU A 15 -3.92 5.27 10.18
CA LEU A 15 -4.96 6.29 10.06
C LEU A 15 -4.66 7.31 8.95
N PHE A 16 -3.41 7.73 8.80
CA PHE A 16 -3.03 8.82 7.93
C PHE A 16 -2.42 8.39 6.59
N ALA A 17 -1.91 7.17 6.48
CA ALA A 17 -1.34 6.65 5.24
C ALA A 17 -2.45 6.27 4.23
N VAL A 18 -3.02 7.28 3.59
CA VAL A 18 -4.06 7.11 2.55
C VAL A 18 -3.39 7.01 1.18
N GLY A 19 -3.64 5.92 0.44
CA GLY A 19 -3.14 5.80 -0.94
C GLY A 19 -2.43 4.49 -1.29
N GLY A 20 -2.33 3.54 -0.37
CA GLY A 20 -1.72 2.23 -0.60
C GLY A 20 -0.36 2.05 0.07
N GLY A 21 0.33 0.94 -0.23
CA GLY A 21 1.54 0.53 0.49
C GLY A 21 2.66 1.56 0.49
N LEU A 22 2.97 2.16 -0.66
CA LEU A 22 4.03 3.17 -0.79
C LEU A 22 3.70 4.47 -0.04
N ALA A 23 2.42 4.77 0.22
CA ALA A 23 2.02 5.94 1.00
C ALA A 23 2.41 5.83 2.49
N THR A 24 2.79 4.65 2.96
CA THR A 24 3.31 4.46 4.32
C THR A 24 4.78 4.87 4.46
N LEU A 25 5.54 4.94 3.37
CA LEU A 25 6.99 5.19 3.41
C LEU A 25 7.39 6.51 4.09
N PRO A 26 6.76 7.67 3.79
CA PRO A 26 7.10 8.92 4.48
C PRO A 26 6.93 8.81 5.99
N PHE A 27 5.85 8.17 6.45
CA PHE A 27 5.58 7.98 7.88
C PHE A 27 6.60 7.03 8.53
N LEU A 28 7.07 6.00 7.80
CA LEU A 28 8.11 5.10 8.29
C LEU A 28 9.48 5.79 8.33
N GLN A 29 9.78 6.71 7.40
CA GLN A 29 10.96 7.55 7.47
C GLN A 29 10.94 8.46 8.69
N ASP A 30 9.82 9.11 8.97
CA ASP A 30 9.63 9.92 10.16
C ASP A 30 9.79 9.06 11.44
N LEU A 31 9.20 7.85 11.43
CA LEU A 31 9.30 6.92 12.55
C LEU A 31 10.76 6.51 12.82
N SER A 32 11.57 6.27 11.78
CA SER A 32 12.99 5.95 11.93
C SER A 32 13.80 7.10 12.53
N THR A 33 13.33 8.33 12.34
CA THR A 33 13.95 9.54 12.92
C THR A 33 13.55 9.72 14.39
N ILE A 34 12.30 9.43 14.72
CA ILE A 34 11.75 9.54 16.09
C ILE A 34 12.27 8.40 16.98
N HIS A 35 12.36 7.20 16.41
CA HIS A 35 12.80 5.98 17.10
C HIS A 35 13.98 5.31 16.38
N PRO A 36 15.17 5.91 16.38
CA PRO A 36 16.34 5.36 15.70
C PRO A 36 16.79 4.00 16.27
N ASP A 37 16.40 3.69 17.51
CA ASP A 37 16.65 2.39 18.16
C ASP A 37 15.84 1.24 17.56
N TRP A 38 14.76 1.51 16.84
CA TRP A 38 13.91 0.48 16.25
C TRP A 38 14.44 0.02 14.91
N PHE A 39 14.78 0.96 14.03
CA PHE A 39 15.40 0.71 12.74
C PHE A 39 15.99 1.99 12.14
N SER A 40 16.99 1.81 11.29
CA SER A 40 17.63 2.89 10.53
C SER A 40 16.98 3.09 9.17
N ILE A 41 17.28 4.23 8.52
CA ILE A 41 16.84 4.50 7.14
C ILE A 41 17.39 3.46 6.16
N SER A 42 18.62 2.97 6.37
CA SER A 42 19.19 1.90 5.54
C SER A 42 18.37 0.60 5.66
N GLN A 43 18.05 0.21 6.88
CA GLN A 43 17.18 -0.96 7.13
C GLN A 43 15.77 -0.76 6.54
N LEU A 44 15.25 0.46 6.53
CA LEU A 44 13.98 0.76 5.87
C LEU A 44 14.03 0.44 4.38
N MET A 45 15.10 0.80 3.69
CA MET A 45 15.26 0.51 2.26
C MET A 45 15.38 -1.00 1.99
N ASP A 46 16.11 -1.72 2.83
CA ASP A 46 16.20 -3.19 2.75
C ASP A 46 14.83 -3.84 2.96
N MET A 47 14.07 -3.37 3.95
CA MET A 47 12.72 -3.83 4.22
C MET A 47 11.76 -3.58 3.04
N VAL A 48 11.87 -2.43 2.37
CA VAL A 48 11.07 -2.14 1.18
C VAL A 48 11.37 -3.15 0.08
N ALA A 49 12.65 -3.40 -0.21
CA ALA A 49 13.06 -4.37 -1.23
C ALA A 49 12.54 -5.79 -0.92
N VAL A 50 12.63 -6.22 0.33
CA VAL A 50 12.09 -7.52 0.78
C VAL A 50 10.57 -7.54 0.68
N SER A 51 9.89 -6.45 1.07
CA SER A 51 8.43 -6.38 1.03
C SER A 51 7.89 -6.39 -0.41
N GLU A 52 8.56 -5.74 -1.36
CA GLU A 52 8.20 -5.79 -2.78
C GLU A 52 8.35 -7.21 -3.37
N SER A 53 9.25 -8.01 -2.81
CA SER A 53 9.45 -9.42 -3.20
C SER A 53 8.51 -10.38 -2.46
N THR A 54 7.82 -9.93 -1.41
CA THR A 54 6.95 -10.73 -0.56
C THR A 54 5.49 -10.43 -0.88
N PRO A 55 4.62 -11.45 -1.12
CA PRO A 55 3.21 -11.19 -1.36
C PRO A 55 2.57 -10.58 -0.10
N GLY A 56 1.90 -9.42 -0.28
CA GLY A 56 1.18 -8.75 0.79
C GLY A 56 1.28 -7.22 0.73
N PRO A 57 0.44 -6.51 1.50
CA PRO A 57 0.50 -5.06 1.59
C PRO A 57 1.80 -4.61 2.26
N LEU A 58 2.57 -3.76 1.60
CA LEU A 58 3.87 -3.24 2.06
C LEU A 58 3.80 -2.73 3.51
N GLY A 59 2.79 -1.92 3.84
CA GLY A 59 2.63 -1.38 5.19
C GLY A 59 2.49 -2.46 6.28
N ILE A 60 1.78 -3.56 5.98
CA ILE A 60 1.64 -4.69 6.92
C ILE A 60 2.97 -5.43 7.09
N ASN A 61 3.65 -5.73 5.98
CA ASN A 61 4.96 -6.39 6.04
C ASN A 61 5.96 -5.57 6.87
N MET A 62 5.98 -4.25 6.64
CA MET A 62 6.84 -3.32 7.37
C MET A 62 6.50 -3.23 8.85
N SER A 63 5.22 -3.11 9.19
CA SER A 63 4.79 -3.05 10.60
C SER A 63 5.14 -4.33 11.36
N THR A 64 4.94 -5.48 10.73
CA THR A 64 5.29 -6.77 11.31
C THR A 64 6.80 -6.89 11.52
N TYR A 65 7.60 -6.49 10.54
CA TYR A 65 9.05 -6.54 10.63
C TYR A 65 9.58 -5.61 11.73
N VAL A 66 9.19 -4.34 11.73
CA VAL A 66 9.61 -3.36 12.75
C VAL A 66 9.19 -3.82 14.14
N GLY A 67 7.95 -4.26 14.30
CA GLY A 67 7.47 -4.78 15.58
C GLY A 67 8.25 -6.00 16.05
N PHE A 68 8.58 -6.92 15.13
CA PHE A 68 9.35 -8.11 15.46
C PHE A 68 10.80 -7.79 15.84
N THR A 69 11.47 -6.93 15.11
CA THR A 69 12.87 -6.53 15.42
C THR A 69 12.96 -5.76 16.72
N THR A 70 11.93 -5.00 17.07
CA THR A 70 11.90 -4.14 18.27
C THR A 70 11.53 -4.92 19.55
N ALA A 71 10.55 -5.82 19.48
CA ALA A 71 9.98 -6.48 20.67
C ALA A 71 9.60 -7.96 20.43
N GLY A 72 10.23 -8.62 19.45
CA GLY A 72 9.99 -10.04 19.14
C GLY A 72 8.59 -10.32 18.58
N ILE A 73 8.17 -11.57 18.66
CA ILE A 73 6.87 -12.04 18.12
C ILE A 73 5.69 -11.19 18.61
N PRO A 74 5.53 -10.90 19.93
CA PRO A 74 4.42 -10.08 20.38
C PRO A 74 4.48 -8.64 19.86
N GLY A 75 5.70 -8.09 19.65
CA GLY A 75 5.88 -6.77 19.04
C GLY A 75 5.36 -6.72 17.61
N GLY A 76 5.65 -7.74 16.80
CA GLY A 76 5.13 -7.86 15.43
C GLY A 76 3.61 -7.91 15.38
N ILE A 77 2.98 -8.69 16.26
CA ILE A 77 1.53 -8.77 16.36
C ILE A 77 0.93 -7.42 16.73
N VAL A 78 1.46 -6.77 17.77
CA VAL A 78 0.94 -5.49 18.28
C VAL A 78 1.09 -4.36 17.24
N ALA A 79 2.23 -4.27 16.56
CA ALA A 79 2.46 -3.27 15.52
C ALA A 79 1.50 -3.46 14.33
N THR A 80 1.33 -4.71 13.89
CA THR A 80 0.39 -5.04 12.79
C THR A 80 -1.06 -4.74 13.18
N MET A 81 -1.47 -5.10 14.39
CA MET A 81 -2.82 -4.75 14.90
C MET A 81 -3.00 -3.24 15.00
N GLY A 82 -1.96 -2.49 15.42
CA GLY A 82 -1.98 -1.04 15.44
C GLY A 82 -2.25 -0.45 14.05
N LEU A 83 -1.53 -0.93 13.04
CA LEU A 83 -1.68 -0.46 11.65
C LEU A 83 -3.09 -0.75 11.07
N VAL A 84 -3.65 -1.91 11.35
CA VAL A 84 -4.92 -2.38 10.78
C VAL A 84 -6.14 -1.84 11.54
N ALA A 85 -6.02 -1.61 12.84
CA ALA A 85 -7.14 -1.19 13.70
C ALA A 85 -7.90 0.04 13.20
N PRO A 86 -7.27 1.16 12.78
CA PRO A 86 -8.01 2.32 12.30
C PRO A 86 -8.82 2.01 11.03
N SER A 87 -8.30 1.21 10.11
CA SER A 87 -9.02 0.80 8.91
C SER A 87 -10.28 0.00 9.25
N ILE A 88 -10.20 -0.93 10.20
CA ILE A 88 -11.35 -1.70 10.67
C ILE A 88 -12.40 -0.78 11.30
N ILE A 89 -11.98 0.15 12.16
CA ILE A 89 -12.89 1.10 12.82
C ILE A 89 -13.62 1.95 11.78
N VAL A 90 -12.89 2.52 10.82
CA VAL A 90 -13.46 3.36 9.76
C VAL A 90 -14.43 2.56 8.89
N ILE A 91 -14.08 1.33 8.51
CA ILE A 91 -14.94 0.47 7.69
C ILE A 91 -16.23 0.13 8.44
N ILE A 92 -16.17 -0.18 9.73
CA ILE A 92 -17.37 -0.48 10.54
C ILE A 92 -18.28 0.75 10.62
N ILE A 93 -17.71 1.94 10.83
CA ILE A 93 -18.49 3.19 10.88
C ILE A 93 -19.17 3.43 9.53
N ILE A 94 -18.39 3.34 8.43
CA ILE A 94 -18.92 3.55 7.07
C ILE A 94 -20.01 2.51 6.75
N ALA A 95 -19.80 1.23 7.06
CA ALA A 95 -20.77 0.18 6.82
C ALA A 95 -22.08 0.41 7.60
N SER A 96 -21.99 0.87 8.84
CA SER A 96 -23.15 1.22 9.66
C SER A 96 -23.97 2.37 9.09
N ILE A 97 -23.28 3.42 8.61
CA ILE A 97 -23.91 4.58 7.96
C ILE A 97 -24.50 4.15 6.61
N PHE A 98 -23.73 3.41 5.81
CA PHE A 98 -24.12 2.97 4.47
C PHE A 98 -25.40 2.13 4.47
N ASN A 99 -25.58 1.27 5.46
CA ASN A 99 -26.80 0.48 5.61
C ASN A 99 -28.09 1.31 5.71
N LYS A 100 -28.00 2.58 6.16
CA LYS A 100 -29.14 3.50 6.21
C LYS A 100 -29.45 4.18 4.88
N PHE A 101 -28.46 4.27 3.99
CA PHE A 101 -28.55 5.04 2.75
C PHE A 101 -28.39 4.21 1.49
N LYS A 102 -28.11 2.89 1.60
CA LYS A 102 -27.85 2.01 0.45
C LYS A 102 -29.01 2.00 -0.58
N ASP A 103 -30.24 2.15 -0.12
CA ASP A 103 -31.44 2.15 -0.94
C ASP A 103 -31.82 3.56 -1.45
N SER A 104 -30.93 4.56 -1.21
CA SER A 104 -31.13 5.92 -1.73
C SER A 104 -30.83 5.99 -3.23
N PRO A 105 -31.70 6.61 -4.05
CA PRO A 105 -31.46 6.79 -5.48
C PRO A 105 -30.21 7.62 -5.80
N VAL A 106 -29.74 8.42 -4.86
CA VAL A 106 -28.48 9.17 -5.00
C VAL A 106 -27.29 8.24 -4.92
N VAL A 107 -27.28 7.32 -3.96
CA VAL A 107 -26.21 6.32 -3.80
C VAL A 107 -26.16 5.40 -5.03
N GLU A 108 -27.32 4.94 -5.52
CA GLU A 108 -27.39 4.11 -6.70
C GLU A 108 -26.80 4.82 -7.94
N LYS A 109 -27.12 6.09 -8.15
CA LYS A 109 -26.58 6.90 -9.26
C LYS A 109 -25.06 7.09 -9.14
N ILE A 110 -24.55 7.33 -7.94
CA ILE A 110 -23.10 7.45 -7.70
C ILE A 110 -22.40 6.14 -8.06
N PHE A 111 -22.87 4.99 -7.56
CA PHE A 111 -22.30 3.70 -7.91
C PHE A 111 -22.42 3.34 -9.39
N TYR A 112 -23.52 3.74 -10.03
CA TYR A 112 -23.68 3.58 -11.48
C TYR A 112 -22.58 4.30 -12.26
N GLY A 113 -22.17 5.49 -11.83
CA GLY A 113 -21.08 6.26 -12.45
C GLY A 113 -19.69 5.73 -12.11
N ILE A 114 -19.46 5.28 -10.86
CA ILE A 114 -18.14 4.81 -10.40
C ILE A 114 -17.77 3.46 -11.03
N ARG A 115 -18.71 2.54 -11.24
CA ARG A 115 -18.44 1.21 -11.82
C ARG A 115 -17.72 1.26 -13.16
N PRO A 116 -18.23 1.98 -14.19
CA PRO A 116 -17.53 2.06 -15.47
C PRO A 116 -16.21 2.83 -15.37
N ALA A 117 -16.10 3.84 -14.50
CA ALA A 117 -14.87 4.57 -14.27
C ALA A 117 -13.77 3.65 -13.69
N SER A 118 -14.11 2.81 -12.72
CA SER A 118 -13.17 1.83 -12.14
C SER A 118 -12.71 0.80 -13.18
N ILE A 119 -13.62 0.29 -13.99
CA ILE A 119 -13.29 -0.64 -15.08
C ILE A 119 -12.36 0.04 -16.10
N GLY A 120 -12.63 1.31 -16.46
CA GLY A 120 -11.77 2.08 -17.35
C GLY A 120 -10.35 2.27 -16.80
N LEU A 121 -10.21 2.58 -15.50
CA LEU A 121 -8.91 2.72 -14.86
C LEU A 121 -8.13 1.40 -14.82
N ILE A 122 -8.80 0.29 -14.50
CA ILE A 122 -8.17 -1.04 -14.49
C ILE A 122 -7.74 -1.44 -15.90
N ALA A 123 -8.59 -1.20 -16.90
CA ALA A 123 -8.27 -1.49 -18.30
C ALA A 123 -7.10 -0.64 -18.81
N ALA A 124 -7.05 0.65 -18.44
CA ALA A 124 -5.94 1.54 -18.78
C ALA A 124 -4.63 1.09 -18.15
N ALA A 125 -4.65 0.72 -16.86
CA ALA A 125 -3.47 0.17 -16.18
C ALA A 125 -3.01 -1.14 -16.81
N GLY A 126 -3.93 -2.06 -17.11
CA GLY A 126 -3.63 -3.32 -17.81
C GLY A 126 -3.03 -3.09 -19.19
N PHE A 127 -3.56 -2.12 -19.95
CA PHE A 127 -3.02 -1.73 -21.25
C PHE A 127 -1.60 -1.17 -21.16
N LEU A 128 -1.33 -0.31 -20.15
CA LEU A 128 0.02 0.22 -19.92
C LEU A 128 1.02 -0.88 -19.60
N LEU A 129 0.66 -1.82 -18.74
CA LEU A 129 1.50 -2.96 -18.40
C LEU A 129 1.74 -3.88 -19.61
N MET A 130 0.69 -4.14 -20.40
CA MET A 130 0.80 -4.93 -21.60
C MET A 130 1.69 -4.25 -22.64
N LYS A 131 1.56 -2.94 -22.80
CA LYS A 131 2.44 -2.14 -23.69
C LYS A 131 3.90 -2.23 -23.26
N GLU A 132 4.19 -2.09 -21.96
CA GLU A 132 5.56 -2.17 -21.43
C GLU A 132 6.13 -3.59 -21.56
N ALA A 133 5.33 -4.62 -21.32
CA ALA A 133 5.73 -6.02 -21.40
C ALA A 133 6.01 -6.49 -22.85
N LEU A 134 5.20 -6.03 -23.81
CA LEU A 134 5.26 -6.49 -25.21
C LEU A 134 6.11 -5.57 -26.11
N LEU A 135 6.15 -4.28 -25.80
CA LEU A 135 6.77 -3.28 -26.65
C LEU A 135 7.98 -2.62 -25.94
N ASN A 136 9.16 -2.82 -26.48
CA ASN A 136 10.36 -2.13 -26.04
C ASN A 136 10.51 -0.79 -26.78
N ILE A 137 9.69 0.21 -26.37
CA ILE A 137 9.64 1.51 -27.02
C ILE A 137 10.96 2.29 -26.88
N SER A 138 11.71 2.08 -25.80
CA SER A 138 13.01 2.69 -25.56
C SER A 138 14.02 2.25 -26.62
N SER A 139 14.15 0.95 -26.85
CA SER A 139 15.07 0.40 -27.86
C SER A 139 14.66 0.77 -29.27
N PHE A 140 13.35 0.81 -29.56
CA PHE A 140 12.84 1.27 -30.87
C PHE A 140 13.17 2.75 -31.15
N LYS A 141 13.13 3.61 -30.11
CA LYS A 141 13.48 5.03 -30.25
C LYS A 141 14.97 5.25 -30.54
N GLU A 142 15.83 4.35 -30.06
CA GLU A 142 17.30 4.45 -30.26
C GLU A 142 17.75 3.83 -31.59
N SER A 143 17.15 2.69 -31.97
CA SER A 143 17.60 1.93 -33.17
C SER A 143 16.78 2.23 -34.44
N GLY A 144 15.50 2.64 -34.28
CA GLY A 144 14.60 2.86 -35.41
C GLY A 144 14.20 1.57 -36.17
N ALA A 145 14.63 0.40 -35.70
CA ALA A 145 14.38 -0.87 -36.34
C ALA A 145 13.12 -1.59 -35.79
N PHE A 146 12.22 -2.00 -36.67
CA PHE A 146 10.97 -2.69 -36.31
C PHE A 146 11.14 -3.96 -35.45
N PRO A 147 12.22 -4.78 -35.62
CA PRO A 147 12.43 -5.95 -34.75
C PRO A 147 12.64 -5.61 -33.28
N ASP A 148 13.23 -4.45 -32.99
CA ASP A 148 13.52 -4.00 -31.62
C ASP A 148 12.30 -3.45 -30.87
N LEU A 149 11.16 -3.33 -31.57
CA LEU A 149 9.89 -2.92 -30.97
C LEU A 149 9.27 -4.01 -30.11
N PHE A 150 9.56 -5.28 -30.39
CA PHE A 150 8.96 -6.41 -29.69
C PHE A 150 9.96 -7.02 -28.69
N ASN A 151 9.54 -7.13 -27.44
CA ASN A 151 10.33 -7.77 -26.37
C ASN A 151 10.25 -9.31 -26.47
N ILE A 152 10.66 -9.87 -27.62
CA ILE A 152 10.71 -11.32 -27.87
C ILE A 152 12.14 -11.77 -27.57
N LYS A 153 12.39 -12.29 -26.37
CA LYS A 153 13.58 -13.08 -26.04
C LYS A 153 13.21 -14.53 -25.85
#